data_8c81b4e094fa1c5efc33464df841f62a
#
_entry.id   8c81b4e094fa1c5efc33464df841f62a
#
_cell.length_a   1.000
_cell.length_b   1.000
_cell.length_c   1.000
_cell.angle_alpha   90.00
_cell.angle_beta   90.00
_cell.angle_gamma   90.00
#
_symmetry.space_group_name_H-M   'P 1'
#
loop_
_entity.id
_entity.type
_entity.pdbx_description
1 polymer ?
#
loop_
_entity_poly.entity_id
_entity_poly.type
_entity_poly.pdbx_seq_one_letter_code
_entity_poly.pdbx_strand_id
1 'polypeptide(L)'
;AYYKTPRGYHKRSLNSNNGWNKTSSLSFINMPLLAYSDEIRNAVLMIHGEKAHSRYFSEDAFKKLKGDNKELLIIPGASHVDLYDNQANVIPFDKIESFFREYLK
;
A
#
# COMPACT_ATOMS: atom_id res chain seq x y z
N ALA A 1 5.36 -11.32 -12.08
CA ALA A 1 6.69 -11.96 -12.03
C ALA A 1 7.25 -12.11 -10.63
N TYR A 2 7.04 -11.12 -9.74
CA TYR A 2 7.57 -11.16 -8.37
C TYR A 2 7.20 -12.45 -7.65
N TYR A 3 5.92 -12.81 -7.65
CA TYR A 3 5.41 -13.94 -6.85
C TYR A 3 5.81 -15.31 -7.37
N LYS A 4 6.20 -15.39 -8.66
CA LYS A 4 6.57 -16.67 -9.29
C LYS A 4 8.08 -16.86 -9.43
N THR A 5 8.87 -15.91 -8.96
CA THR A 5 10.32 -15.97 -8.98
C THR A 5 10.88 -16.23 -7.57
N PRO A 6 12.15 -16.60 -7.42
CA PRO A 6 12.74 -16.83 -6.10
C PRO A 6 12.60 -15.63 -5.16
N ARG A 7 12.44 -14.42 -5.69
CA ARG A 7 12.33 -13.20 -4.89
C ARG A 7 11.10 -13.21 -3.99
N GLY A 8 9.94 -13.67 -4.51
CA GLY A 8 8.69 -13.63 -3.75
C GLY A 8 7.92 -14.94 -3.69
N TYR A 9 8.48 -16.03 -4.23
CA TYR A 9 7.79 -17.32 -4.24
C TYR A 9 7.77 -17.95 -2.85
N HIS A 10 6.63 -18.55 -2.51
CA HIS A 10 6.49 -19.37 -1.30
C HIS A 10 5.74 -20.65 -1.66
N LYS A 11 6.22 -21.80 -1.14
CA LYS A 11 5.65 -23.11 -1.48
C LYS A 11 4.16 -23.24 -1.16
N ARG A 12 3.66 -22.48 -0.20
CA ARG A 12 2.24 -22.51 0.19
C ARG A 12 1.36 -21.68 -0.74
N SER A 13 1.95 -20.96 -1.71
CA SER A 13 1.20 -20.08 -2.59
C SER A 13 0.85 -20.70 -3.94
N LEU A 14 0.98 -22.03 -4.07
CA LEU A 14 0.75 -22.74 -5.35
C LEU A 14 -0.62 -22.43 -5.95
N ASN A 15 -1.64 -22.29 -5.12
CA ASN A 15 -3.01 -22.06 -5.59
C ASN A 15 -3.45 -20.59 -5.51
N SER A 16 -2.56 -19.67 -5.14
CA SER A 16 -2.93 -18.27 -4.93
C SER A 16 -2.41 -17.31 -5.99
N ASN A 17 -1.68 -17.81 -7.00
CA ASN A 17 -1.07 -16.96 -8.01
C ASN A 17 -1.85 -16.90 -9.33
N ASN A 18 -2.94 -17.60 -9.44
CA ASN A 18 -3.72 -17.70 -10.66
C ASN A 18 -5.21 -17.61 -10.37
N GLY A 19 -5.86 -16.71 -11.06
CA GLY A 19 -7.30 -16.63 -11.07
C GLY A 19 -7.93 -16.13 -9.79
N TRP A 20 -9.16 -15.74 -9.93
CA TRP A 20 -10.00 -15.25 -8.83
C TRP A 20 -11.32 -16.00 -8.87
N ASN A 21 -11.91 -16.22 -7.71
CA ASN A 21 -13.27 -16.71 -7.64
C ASN A 21 -14.21 -15.65 -8.24
N LYS A 22 -15.13 -16.07 -9.12
CA LYS A 22 -16.04 -15.14 -9.80
C LYS A 22 -16.93 -14.36 -8.84
N THR A 23 -17.38 -15.00 -7.76
CA THR A 23 -18.24 -14.34 -6.77
C THR A 23 -17.48 -13.34 -5.95
N SER A 24 -16.18 -13.58 -5.69
CA SER A 24 -15.31 -12.62 -4.99
C SER A 24 -15.14 -11.32 -5.79
N SER A 25 -14.98 -11.44 -7.12
CA SER A 25 -14.83 -10.29 -8.00
C SER A 25 -16.06 -9.39 -7.95
N LEU A 26 -17.26 -9.99 -7.92
CA LEU A 26 -18.50 -9.23 -7.90
C LEU A 26 -18.61 -8.38 -6.63
N SER A 27 -18.35 -8.97 -5.47
CA SER A 27 -18.38 -8.25 -4.20
C SER A 27 -17.31 -7.16 -4.16
N PHE A 28 -16.12 -7.47 -4.66
CA PHE A 28 -15.00 -6.51 -4.68
C PHE A 28 -15.32 -5.28 -5.53
N ILE A 29 -15.90 -5.47 -6.71
CA ILE A 29 -16.24 -4.38 -7.62
C ILE A 29 -17.28 -3.45 -6.99
N ASN A 30 -18.24 -4.01 -6.25
CA ASN A 30 -19.35 -3.26 -5.68
C ASN A 30 -19.04 -2.64 -4.32
N MET A 31 -17.87 -2.90 -3.74
CA MET A 31 -17.51 -2.43 -2.41
C MET A 31 -16.89 -1.03 -2.44
N PRO A 32 -17.54 -0.01 -1.84
CA PRO A 32 -17.00 1.35 -1.82
C PRO A 32 -15.95 1.51 -0.69
N LEU A 33 -14.76 0.96 -0.90
CA LEU A 33 -13.70 0.89 0.12
C LEU A 33 -13.36 2.23 0.75
N LEU A 34 -13.42 3.31 -0.02
CA LEU A 34 -13.01 4.64 0.44
C LEU A 34 -14.19 5.55 0.81
N ALA A 35 -15.40 5.00 0.90
CA ALA A 35 -16.60 5.80 1.10
C ALA A 35 -16.58 6.65 2.39
N TYR A 36 -15.94 6.13 3.45
CA TYR A 36 -15.88 6.79 4.75
C TYR A 36 -14.45 7.24 5.12
N SER A 37 -13.57 7.39 4.14
CA SER A 37 -12.19 7.80 4.39
C SER A 37 -12.10 9.16 5.07
N ASP A 38 -13.03 10.06 4.81
CA ASP A 38 -13.05 11.39 5.41
C ASP A 38 -13.42 11.37 6.90
N GLU A 39 -13.85 10.24 7.42
CA GLU A 39 -14.19 10.07 8.83
C GLU A 39 -13.02 9.55 9.67
N ILE A 40 -11.89 9.17 9.04
CA ILE A 40 -10.73 8.67 9.76
C ILE A 40 -10.05 9.81 10.51
N ARG A 41 -9.95 9.67 11.83
CA ARG A 41 -9.36 10.69 12.71
C ARG A 41 -7.94 10.35 13.16
N ASN A 42 -7.56 9.07 13.09
CA ASN A 42 -6.23 8.63 13.47
C ASN A 42 -5.17 9.17 12.51
N ALA A 43 -3.94 9.26 12.99
CA ALA A 43 -2.81 9.62 12.14
C ALA A 43 -2.60 8.54 11.08
N VAL A 44 -2.40 8.97 9.83
CA VAL A 44 -2.19 8.05 8.71
C VAL A 44 -0.96 8.47 7.91
N LEU A 45 -0.06 7.54 7.69
CA LEU A 45 1.08 7.71 6.77
C LEU A 45 0.91 6.70 5.64
N MET A 46 0.79 7.21 4.42
CA MET A 46 0.69 6.38 3.22
C MET A 46 2.03 6.41 2.49
N ILE A 47 2.55 5.23 2.15
CA ILE A 47 3.83 5.11 1.45
C ILE A 47 3.60 4.30 0.18
N HIS A 48 4.08 4.81 -0.96
CA HIS A 48 3.92 4.14 -2.23
C HIS A 48 5.13 4.42 -3.13
N GLY A 49 5.46 3.46 -3.99
CA GLY A 49 6.52 3.64 -4.95
C GLY A 49 6.08 4.49 -6.14
N GLU A 50 6.96 5.37 -6.61
CA GLU A 50 6.67 6.24 -7.73
C GLU A 50 6.31 5.47 -9.00
N LYS A 51 6.98 4.35 -9.25
CA LYS A 51 6.79 3.54 -10.45
C LYS A 51 5.75 2.45 -10.30
N ALA A 52 5.06 2.39 -9.18
CA ALA A 52 4.02 1.38 -8.97
C ALA A 52 2.78 1.69 -9.80
N HIS A 53 2.21 0.66 -10.43
CA HIS A 53 0.99 0.81 -11.22
C HIS A 53 -0.18 1.33 -10.40
N SER A 54 -0.23 0.96 -9.13
CA SER A 54 -1.33 1.32 -8.23
C SER A 54 -1.10 2.62 -7.46
N ARG A 55 -0.09 3.41 -7.84
CA ARG A 55 0.23 4.67 -7.17
C ARG A 55 -0.99 5.58 -7.05
N TYR A 56 -1.82 5.65 -8.08
CA TYR A 56 -2.98 6.52 -8.09
C TYR A 56 -4.01 6.17 -7.01
N PHE A 57 -4.07 4.91 -6.58
CA PHE A 57 -4.95 4.53 -5.48
C PHE A 57 -4.57 5.24 -4.19
N SER A 58 -3.29 5.32 -3.88
CA SER A 58 -2.81 6.04 -2.69
C SER A 58 -3.07 7.54 -2.82
N GLU A 59 -2.85 8.10 -3.99
CA GLU A 59 -3.10 9.52 -4.22
C GLU A 59 -4.57 9.86 -4.08
N ASP A 60 -5.46 9.04 -4.65
CA ASP A 60 -6.90 9.25 -4.54
C ASP A 60 -7.40 9.05 -3.11
N ALA A 61 -6.90 8.04 -2.42
CA ALA A 61 -7.25 7.80 -1.02
C ALA A 61 -6.80 8.95 -0.13
N PHE A 62 -5.59 9.47 -0.35
CA PHE A 62 -5.06 10.59 0.43
C PHE A 62 -5.91 11.84 0.27
N LYS A 63 -6.42 12.10 -0.93
CA LYS A 63 -7.29 13.25 -1.19
C LYS A 63 -8.59 13.19 -0.40
N LYS A 64 -9.05 11.99 -0.06
CA LYS A 64 -10.28 11.78 0.70
C LYS A 64 -10.07 11.88 2.20
N LEU A 65 -8.83 11.75 2.67
CA LEU A 65 -8.51 11.88 4.09
C LEU A 65 -8.53 13.34 4.50
N LYS A 66 -9.00 13.59 5.71
CA LYS A 66 -9.08 14.95 6.28
C LYS A 66 -8.31 15.03 7.58
N GLY A 67 -7.74 16.19 7.84
CA GLY A 67 -7.01 16.46 9.08
C GLY A 67 -5.53 16.71 8.83
N ASP A 68 -4.86 17.29 9.83
CA ASP A 68 -3.45 17.67 9.72
C ASP A 68 -2.50 16.50 9.97
N ASN A 69 -3.00 15.37 10.44
CA ASN A 69 -2.21 14.20 10.79
C ASN A 69 -2.18 13.15 9.67
N LYS A 70 -2.35 13.57 8.44
CA LYS A 70 -2.33 12.69 7.26
C LYS A 70 -1.13 13.04 6.38
N GLU A 71 -0.34 12.04 5.99
CA GLU A 71 0.83 12.23 5.14
C GLU A 71 0.86 11.19 4.03
N LEU A 72 1.32 11.61 2.85
CA LEU A 72 1.57 10.73 1.70
C LEU A 72 3.03 10.87 1.29
N LEU A 73 3.75 9.75 1.26
CA LEU A 73 5.14 9.69 0.85
C LEU A 73 5.27 8.82 -0.39
N ILE A 74 5.73 9.43 -1.49
CA ILE A 74 6.01 8.71 -2.73
C ILE A 74 7.52 8.49 -2.81
N ILE A 75 7.95 7.25 -2.93
CA ILE A 75 9.37 6.89 -2.98
C ILE A 75 9.86 7.01 -4.44
N PRO A 76 10.77 7.94 -4.75
CA PRO A 76 11.26 8.10 -6.12
C PRO A 76 11.91 6.83 -6.66
N GLY A 77 11.54 6.46 -7.87
CA GLY A 77 12.14 5.33 -8.58
C GLY A 77 11.74 3.94 -8.08
N ALA A 78 10.96 3.84 -7.01
CA ALA A 78 10.58 2.54 -6.45
C ALA A 78 9.34 1.96 -7.14
N SER A 79 9.35 0.65 -7.35
CA SER A 79 8.17 -0.08 -7.81
C SER A 79 7.35 -0.56 -6.62
N HIS A 80 6.18 -1.13 -6.89
CA HIS A 80 5.32 -1.67 -5.85
C HIS A 80 6.03 -2.74 -5.00
N VAL A 81 6.72 -3.68 -5.65
CA VAL A 81 7.35 -4.80 -4.95
C VAL A 81 8.68 -4.44 -4.29
N ASP A 82 9.28 -3.31 -4.61
CA ASP A 82 10.53 -2.87 -3.97
C ASP A 82 10.32 -2.58 -2.48
N LEU A 83 9.10 -2.31 -2.08
CA LEU A 83 8.75 -2.08 -0.68
C LEU A 83 8.46 -3.37 0.09
N TYR A 84 8.44 -4.52 -0.57
CA TYR A 84 8.14 -5.80 0.09
C TYR A 84 9.34 -6.39 0.82
N ASP A 85 10.47 -6.45 0.14
CA ASP A 85 11.66 -7.16 0.63
C ASP A 85 12.86 -6.25 0.87
N ASN A 86 12.73 -4.98 0.53
CA ASN A 86 13.77 -3.95 0.69
C ASN A 86 15.09 -4.30 0.00
N GLN A 87 15.07 -5.10 -1.07
CA GLN A 87 16.30 -5.41 -1.81
C GLN A 87 16.94 -4.17 -2.41
N ALA A 88 16.13 -3.21 -2.83
CA ALA A 88 16.61 -1.93 -3.36
C ALA A 88 16.94 -0.90 -2.27
N ASN A 89 16.76 -1.27 -1.01
CA ASN A 89 17.03 -0.42 0.16
C ASN A 89 16.29 0.93 0.10
N VAL A 90 15.02 0.88 -0.29
CA VAL A 90 14.20 2.09 -0.47
C VAL A 90 13.12 2.28 0.60
N ILE A 91 12.97 1.34 1.53
CA ILE A 91 11.97 1.48 2.59
C ILE A 91 12.40 2.62 3.54
N PRO A 92 11.56 3.66 3.72
CA PRO A 92 11.94 4.84 4.51
C PRO A 92 11.73 4.62 6.01
N PHE A 93 12.57 3.77 6.62
CA PHE A 93 12.43 3.41 8.04
C PHE A 93 12.52 4.64 8.96
N ASP A 94 13.40 5.60 8.63
CA ASP A 94 13.55 6.80 9.45
C ASP A 94 12.26 7.64 9.46
N LYS A 95 11.62 7.77 8.32
CA LYS A 95 10.34 8.50 8.21
C LYS A 95 9.24 7.78 8.98
N ILE A 96 9.18 6.47 8.87
CA ILE A 96 8.20 5.65 9.59
C ILE A 96 8.39 5.82 11.10
N GLU A 97 9.63 5.74 11.57
CA GLU A 97 9.94 5.91 12.99
C GLU A 97 9.56 7.31 13.48
N SER A 98 9.92 8.35 12.71
CA SER A 98 9.58 9.73 13.06
C SER A 98 8.08 9.95 13.16
N PHE A 99 7.33 9.37 12.24
CA PHE A 99 5.87 9.46 12.23
C PHE A 99 5.27 8.83 13.48
N PHE A 100 5.71 7.64 13.84
CA PHE A 100 5.22 6.96 15.03
C PHE A 100 5.59 7.72 16.30
N ARG A 101 6.80 8.27 16.38
CA ARG A 101 7.21 9.07 17.54
C ARG A 101 6.33 10.30 17.72
N GLU A 102 5.94 10.93 16.62
CA GLU A 102 5.12 12.13 16.67
C GLU A 102 3.70 11.84 17.16
N TYR A 103 3.09 10.75 16.68
CA TYR A 103 1.66 10.51 16.89
C TYR A 103 1.32 9.44 17.93
N LEU A 104 2.29 8.69 18.44
CA LEU A 104 2.07 7.67 19.48
C LEU A 104 2.59 8.05 20.86
N LYS A 105 2.73 9.31 21.10
CA LYS A 105 3.24 9.81 22.41
C LYS A 105 2.27 9.50 23.55
#